data_7394f1ba2d6208281d33967c9b930d4d
#
_entry.id   7394f1ba2d6208281d33967c9b930d4d
#
_cell.length_a   1.000
_cell.length_b   1.000
_cell.length_c   1.000
_cell.angle_alpha   90.00
_cell.angle_beta   90.00
_cell.angle_gamma   90.00
#
_symmetry.space_group_name_H-M   'P 1'
#
loop_
_entity.id
_entity.type
_entity.pdbx_description
1 polymer ?
#
loop_
_entity_poly.entity_id
_entity_poly.type
_entity_poly.pdbx_seq_one_letter_code
_entity_poly.pdbx_strand_id
1 'polypeptide(L)'
;KGIINYHTETYGKVAGVRMVTGDEDLILIADNGVMIRMRVNEIRQCSRTSKGVLVMRFADENTRIVSMVCVPHEEPEPDASETADAPDAPETSDVSEASDASQAPSAPDAPDATVAEDSAE
;
A
#
# COMPACT_ATOMS: atom_id res chain seq x y z
N LYS A 1 -1.49 32.41 22.65
CA LYS A 1 -0.30 31.81 22.05
C LYS A 1 -0.71 30.49 21.42
N GLY A 2 -0.58 30.36 20.11
CA GLY A 2 -0.86 29.09 19.40
C GLY A 2 0.19 28.02 19.67
N ILE A 3 -0.14 26.78 19.35
CA ILE A 3 0.76 25.65 19.44
C ILE A 3 1.09 25.21 18.01
N ILE A 4 2.37 25.01 17.72
CA ILE A 4 2.79 24.50 16.41
C ILE A 4 2.36 23.05 16.31
N ASN A 5 1.55 22.75 15.31
CA ASN A 5 1.09 21.41 15.02
C ASN A 5 1.85 20.76 13.85
N TYR A 6 2.41 21.57 12.96
CA TYR A 6 3.07 21.13 11.76
C TYR A 6 4.17 22.08 11.31
N HIS A 7 5.30 21.54 10.89
CA HIS A 7 6.46 22.32 10.42
C HIS A 7 6.45 22.45 8.90
N THR A 8 5.86 23.50 8.39
CA THR A 8 5.73 23.76 6.95
C THR A 8 7.06 23.97 6.23
N GLU A 9 8.07 24.45 6.93
CA GLU A 9 9.41 24.64 6.38
C GLU A 9 10.12 23.32 6.06
N THR A 10 9.83 22.30 6.87
CA THR A 10 10.47 20.98 6.72
C THR A 10 9.67 20.05 5.81
N TYR A 11 8.35 20.08 5.89
CA TYR A 11 7.48 19.09 5.26
C TYR A 11 6.59 19.66 4.14
N GLY A 12 6.75 20.93 3.84
CA GLY A 12 5.98 21.61 2.79
C GLY A 12 4.67 22.21 3.28
N LYS A 13 3.91 22.77 2.36
CA LYS A 13 2.65 23.45 2.65
C LYS A 13 1.54 22.45 2.97
N VAL A 14 0.66 22.85 3.88
CA VAL A 14 -0.54 22.08 4.19
C VAL A 14 -1.50 22.14 3.01
N ALA A 15 -1.87 20.98 2.47
CA ALA A 15 -2.87 20.87 1.40
C ALA A 15 -4.30 20.87 1.93
N GLY A 16 -4.51 20.33 3.11
CA GLY A 16 -5.83 20.29 3.73
C GLY A 16 -5.80 19.77 5.17
N VAL A 17 -6.89 19.99 5.86
CA VAL A 17 -7.13 19.49 7.22
C VAL A 17 -8.56 18.98 7.29
N ARG A 18 -8.74 17.78 7.82
CA ARG A 18 -10.05 17.17 8.04
C ARG A 18 -10.11 16.50 9.40
N MET A 19 -11.25 16.62 10.03
CA MET A 19 -11.59 15.80 11.20
C MET A 19 -12.18 14.50 10.70
N VAL A 20 -11.70 13.38 11.23
CA VAL A 20 -12.09 12.03 10.83
C VAL A 20 -12.37 11.18 12.06
N THR A 21 -13.29 10.24 11.96
CA THR A 21 -13.70 9.35 13.05
C THR A 21 -13.07 7.96 12.99
N GLY A 22 -12.54 7.60 11.84
CA GLY A 22 -11.93 6.29 11.60
C GLY A 22 -12.76 5.35 10.74
N ASP A 23 -14.08 5.56 10.66
CA ASP A 23 -15.01 4.74 9.86
C ASP A 23 -15.26 5.34 8.47
N GLU A 24 -14.36 6.18 8.04
CA GLU A 24 -14.47 6.93 6.80
C GLU A 24 -13.37 6.50 5.83
N ASP A 25 -13.62 6.75 4.55
CA ASP A 25 -12.61 6.65 3.51
C ASP A 25 -12.09 8.04 3.16
N LEU A 26 -10.80 8.12 2.96
CA LEU A 26 -10.11 9.31 2.52
C LEU A 26 -9.83 9.20 1.02
N ILE A 27 -10.28 10.20 0.27
CA ILE A 27 -9.97 10.35 -1.15
C ILE A 27 -9.00 11.51 -1.30
N LEU A 28 -7.84 11.24 -1.87
CA LEU A 28 -6.84 12.24 -2.20
C LEU A 28 -6.77 12.42 -3.72
N ILE A 29 -6.75 13.66 -4.14
CA ILE A 29 -6.69 14.04 -5.55
C ILE A 29 -5.42 14.86 -5.77
N ALA A 30 -4.62 14.44 -6.73
CA ALA A 30 -3.41 15.14 -7.14
C ALA A 30 -3.64 15.99 -8.39
N ASP A 31 -2.77 16.97 -8.62
CA ASP A 31 -2.84 17.90 -9.75
C ASP A 31 -2.62 17.22 -11.11
N ASN A 32 -1.95 16.07 -11.12
CA ASN A 32 -1.78 15.24 -12.32
C ASN A 32 -2.98 14.34 -12.65
N GLY A 33 -4.08 14.47 -11.89
CA GLY A 33 -5.30 13.67 -12.08
C GLY A 33 -5.29 12.32 -11.38
N VAL A 34 -4.23 11.96 -10.69
CA VAL A 34 -4.20 10.73 -9.88
C VAL A 34 -5.09 10.89 -8.66
N MET A 35 -5.94 9.90 -8.46
CA MET A 35 -6.85 9.83 -7.33
C MET A 35 -6.64 8.52 -6.60
N ILE A 36 -6.54 8.57 -5.29
CA ILE A 36 -6.49 7.38 -4.43
C ILE A 36 -7.58 7.43 -3.38
N ARG A 37 -8.12 6.27 -3.04
CA ARG A 37 -9.05 6.05 -1.94
C ARG A 37 -8.44 5.07 -0.95
N MET A 38 -8.51 5.38 0.32
CA MET A 38 -8.01 4.53 1.39
C MET A 38 -8.87 4.66 2.63
N ARG A 39 -8.88 3.66 3.49
CA ARG A 39 -9.56 3.73 4.77
C ARG A 39 -8.77 4.60 5.75
N VAL A 40 -9.47 5.44 6.49
CA VAL A 40 -8.84 6.29 7.52
C VAL A 40 -8.20 5.45 8.62
N ASN A 41 -8.79 4.33 8.99
CA ASN A 41 -8.26 3.43 10.02
C ASN A 41 -6.94 2.74 9.64
N GLU A 42 -6.62 2.65 8.35
CA GLU A 42 -5.33 2.14 7.86
C GLU A 42 -4.20 3.15 8.05
N ILE A 43 -4.55 4.43 8.23
CA ILE A 43 -3.57 5.49 8.45
C ILE A 43 -3.17 5.48 9.92
N ARG A 44 -1.90 5.25 10.19
CA ARG A 44 -1.39 5.25 11.56
C ARG A 44 -1.64 6.58 12.24
N GLN A 45 -2.26 6.54 13.41
CA GLN A 45 -2.38 7.71 14.28
C GLN A 45 -1.01 8.07 14.86
N CYS A 46 -0.65 9.31 14.70
CA CYS A 46 0.62 9.86 15.15
C CYS A 46 0.40 10.93 16.21
N SER A 47 1.34 11.04 17.13
CA SER A 47 1.34 12.17 18.08
C SER A 47 1.70 13.47 17.37
N ARG A 48 1.35 14.59 17.99
CA ARG A 48 1.62 15.94 17.45
C ARG A 48 3.08 16.20 17.13
N THR A 49 4.00 15.62 17.86
CA THR A 49 5.44 15.81 17.70
C THR A 49 6.06 14.87 16.68
N SER A 50 5.29 13.94 16.13
CA SER A 50 5.78 12.97 15.15
C SER A 50 5.87 13.59 13.75
N LYS A 51 6.72 13.00 12.92
CA LYS A 51 6.89 13.43 11.53
C LYS A 51 5.70 13.06 10.62
N GLY A 52 4.73 12.32 11.15
CA GLY A 52 3.61 11.80 10.38
C GLY A 52 3.97 10.55 9.57
N VAL A 53 3.08 10.18 8.67
CA VAL A 53 3.23 9.03 7.77
C VAL A 53 3.08 9.47 6.32
N LEU A 54 3.77 8.79 5.44
CA LEU A 54 3.64 9.02 4.01
C LEU A 54 2.43 8.25 3.49
N VAL A 55 1.43 8.96 3.07
CA VAL A 55 0.15 8.40 2.60
C VAL A 55 0.16 8.11 1.11
N MET A 56 0.87 8.92 0.33
CA MET A 56 0.91 8.80 -1.13
C MET A 56 2.31 9.14 -1.65
N ARG A 57 2.76 8.40 -2.64
CA ARG A 57 4.01 8.69 -3.37
C ARG A 57 3.69 9.05 -4.81
N PHE A 58 4.37 10.05 -5.30
CA PHE A 58 4.33 10.46 -6.69
C PHE A 58 5.62 10.08 -7.40
N ALA A 59 5.51 9.76 -8.67
CA ALA A 59 6.67 9.55 -9.53
C ALA A 59 7.37 10.87 -9.84
N ASP A 60 6.59 11.94 -9.98
CA ASP A 60 7.07 13.28 -10.25
C ASP A 60 7.12 14.13 -8.97
N GLU A 61 8.25 14.73 -8.69
CA GLU A 61 8.46 15.59 -7.51
C GLU A 61 7.60 16.87 -7.52
N ASN A 62 7.12 17.27 -8.68
CA ASN A 62 6.27 18.45 -8.84
C ASN A 62 4.80 18.20 -8.57
N THR A 63 4.38 16.94 -8.51
CA THR A 63 2.99 16.57 -8.25
C THR A 63 2.59 16.90 -6.83
N ARG A 64 1.43 17.51 -6.67
CA ARG A 64 0.91 17.95 -5.36
C ARG A 64 -0.53 17.50 -5.17
N ILE A 65 -0.89 17.28 -3.92
CA ILE A 65 -2.30 17.06 -3.55
C ILE A 65 -3.04 18.39 -3.63
N VAL A 66 -4.09 18.42 -4.41
CA VAL A 66 -4.94 19.61 -4.60
C VAL A 66 -6.27 19.53 -3.88
N SER A 67 -6.73 18.32 -3.56
CA SER A 67 -7.98 18.13 -2.86
C SER A 67 -7.96 16.90 -1.97
N MET A 68 -8.76 16.95 -0.92
CA MET A 68 -8.94 15.88 0.04
C MET A 68 -10.41 15.83 0.46
N VAL A 69 -11.03 14.67 0.31
CA VAL A 69 -12.44 14.43 0.63
C VAL A 69 -12.54 13.21 1.53
N CYS A 70 -13.35 13.32 2.58
CA CYS A 70 -13.74 12.19 3.42
C CYS A 70 -15.15 11.76 3.05
N VAL A 71 -15.36 10.48 2.86
CA VAL A 71 -16.65 9.87 2.57
C VAL A 71 -16.90 8.74 3.56
N PRO A 72 -18.16 8.47 3.93
CA PRO A 72 -18.48 7.29 4.72
C PRO A 72 -17.92 6.04 4.05
N HIS A 73 -17.39 5.11 4.83
CA HIS A 73 -16.99 3.82 4.29
C HIS A 73 -18.25 3.01 3.97
N GLU A 74 -18.44 2.76 2.69
CA GLU A 74 -19.43 1.80 2.22
C GLU A 74 -18.67 0.53 1.87
N GLU A 75 -18.93 -0.53 2.62
CA GLU A 75 -18.55 -1.86 2.17
C GLU A 75 -19.30 -2.13 0.87
N PRO A 76 -18.62 -2.55 -0.21
CA PRO A 76 -19.32 -2.98 -1.39
C PRO A 76 -20.20 -4.15 -0.97
N GLU A 77 -21.51 -3.92 -0.94
CA GLU A 77 -22.42 -5.03 -0.80
C GLU A 77 -22.10 -6.01 -1.91
N PRO A 78 -21.93 -7.29 -1.60
CA PRO A 78 -21.75 -8.30 -2.63
C PRO A 78 -22.96 -8.18 -3.55
N ASP A 79 -22.68 -7.78 -4.78
CA ASP A 79 -23.71 -7.59 -5.79
C ASP A 79 -24.46 -8.89 -5.95
N ALA A 80 -25.64 -8.97 -5.34
CA ALA A 80 -26.51 -10.13 -5.39
C ALA A 80 -27.18 -10.29 -6.77
N SER A 81 -26.71 -9.56 -7.78
CA SER A 81 -27.25 -9.56 -9.13
C SER A 81 -26.41 -10.29 -10.16
N GLU A 82 -25.40 -11.06 -9.74
CA GLU A 82 -24.86 -12.11 -10.61
C GLU A 82 -25.38 -13.48 -10.14
N THR A 83 -26.61 -13.73 -10.41
CA THR A 83 -27.01 -15.08 -10.75
C THR A 83 -26.35 -15.38 -12.10
N ALA A 84 -25.08 -15.65 -12.06
CA ALA A 84 -24.43 -16.31 -13.14
C ALA A 84 -25.09 -17.68 -13.24
N ASP A 85 -25.88 -17.84 -14.26
CA ASP A 85 -26.28 -19.13 -14.79
C ASP A 85 -24.98 -19.90 -14.98
N ALA A 86 -24.68 -20.79 -14.06
CA ALA A 86 -23.51 -21.65 -14.17
C ALA A 86 -23.81 -22.65 -15.27
N PRO A 87 -23.14 -22.62 -16.40
CA PRO A 87 -23.27 -23.70 -17.36
C PRO A 87 -22.76 -24.95 -16.68
N ASP A 88 -23.61 -25.96 -16.74
CA ASP A 88 -23.36 -27.31 -16.35
C ASP A 88 -21.97 -27.74 -16.82
N ALA A 89 -21.06 -27.98 -15.89
CA ALA A 89 -19.75 -28.48 -16.21
C ALA A 89 -19.85 -29.96 -16.55
N PRO A 90 -19.45 -30.42 -17.74
CA PRO A 90 -19.43 -31.83 -18.02
C PRO A 90 -18.41 -32.50 -17.13
N GLU A 91 -18.86 -33.50 -16.40
CA GLU A 91 -18.00 -34.44 -15.72
C GLU A 91 -17.13 -35.15 -16.76
N THR A 92 -15.86 -34.86 -16.73
CA THR A 92 -14.87 -35.78 -17.26
C THR A 92 -14.01 -36.26 -16.11
N SER A 93 -14.44 -37.35 -15.56
CA SER A 93 -13.58 -38.27 -14.86
C SER A 93 -12.55 -38.79 -15.85
N ASP A 94 -11.34 -38.45 -15.65
CA ASP A 94 -10.17 -39.32 -15.83
C ASP A 94 -8.89 -38.45 -15.74
N VAL A 95 -8.21 -38.48 -14.64
CA VAL A 95 -6.80 -38.22 -14.61
C VAL A 95 -6.16 -39.16 -13.62
N SER A 96 -5.78 -40.29 -14.14
CA SER A 96 -4.76 -41.11 -13.57
C SER A 96 -3.39 -40.56 -14.00
N GLU A 97 -2.47 -40.60 -13.03
CA GLU A 97 -1.03 -40.46 -13.17
C GLU A 97 -0.44 -39.07 -13.32
N ALA A 98 -0.13 -38.52 -12.16
CA ALA A 98 1.05 -37.71 -12.06
C ALA A 98 2.10 -38.43 -11.25
N SER A 99 2.94 -39.13 -11.94
CA SER A 99 4.16 -39.66 -11.38
C SER A 99 5.25 -38.60 -11.42
N ASP A 100 5.82 -38.37 -10.23
CA ASP A 100 7.22 -38.13 -10.02
C ASP A 100 7.85 -36.88 -10.64
N ALA A 101 8.02 -35.88 -9.82
CA ALA A 101 9.09 -34.92 -9.98
C ALA A 101 9.67 -34.54 -8.62
N SER A 102 10.36 -35.47 -8.02
CA SER A 102 11.32 -35.20 -7.00
C SER A 102 12.62 -34.78 -7.67
N GLN A 103 12.89 -33.49 -7.66
CA GLN A 103 14.24 -32.95 -7.63
C GLN A 103 14.19 -31.49 -7.21
N ALA A 104 14.46 -31.28 -5.95
CA ALA A 104 14.85 -29.98 -5.48
C ALA A 104 16.27 -29.69 -5.97
N PRO A 105 16.51 -28.57 -6.66
CA PRO A 105 17.87 -28.19 -6.98
C PRO A 105 18.57 -27.72 -5.69
N SER A 106 19.75 -28.28 -5.49
CA SER A 106 20.67 -27.91 -4.42
C SER A 106 20.99 -26.43 -4.48
N ALA A 107 20.96 -25.78 -3.34
CA ALA A 107 21.42 -24.42 -3.21
C ALA A 107 22.90 -24.30 -3.59
N PRO A 108 23.30 -23.30 -4.36
CA PRO A 108 24.70 -23.08 -4.63
C PRO A 108 25.41 -22.58 -3.37
N ASP A 109 26.53 -23.19 -3.12
CA ASP A 109 27.51 -22.89 -2.11
C ASP A 109 27.92 -21.40 -2.14
N ALA A 110 27.90 -20.74 -1.01
CA ALA A 110 28.35 -19.37 -0.87
C ALA A 110 29.87 -19.35 -0.94
N PRO A 111 30.50 -18.50 -1.76
CA PRO A 111 31.92 -18.36 -1.75
C PRO A 111 32.42 -17.67 -0.47
N ASP A 112 33.32 -18.34 0.16
CA ASP A 112 34.15 -17.90 1.25
C ASP A 112 34.84 -16.57 0.93
N ALA A 113 34.53 -15.53 1.67
CA ALA A 113 35.25 -14.27 1.58
C ALA A 113 36.47 -14.35 2.49
N THR A 114 37.58 -14.65 1.93
CA THR A 114 38.89 -14.56 2.56
C THR A 114 39.20 -13.11 2.91
N VAL A 115 39.36 -12.89 4.18
CA VAL A 115 39.95 -11.69 4.79
C VAL A 115 41.38 -11.53 4.30
N ALA A 116 41.69 -10.45 3.65
CA ALA A 116 43.06 -10.01 3.48
C ALA A 116 43.37 -9.00 4.59
N GLU A 117 44.15 -9.44 5.53
CA GLU A 117 44.93 -8.59 6.38
C GLU A 117 46.01 -7.91 5.53
N ASP A 118 46.11 -6.61 5.60
CA ASP A 118 47.36 -5.95 5.34
C ASP A 118 47.61 -4.90 6.39
N SER A 119 48.62 -5.24 7.17
CA SER A 119 49.37 -4.40 8.09
C SER A 119 50.33 -3.58 7.25
N ALA A 120 50.44 -2.29 7.49
CA ALA A 120 51.67 -1.52 7.27
C ALA A 120 51.60 -0.18 7.97
N GLU A 121 52.42 -0.04 8.92
CA GLU A 121 53.53 0.89 9.14
C GLU A 121 53.23 2.36 8.82
#